data_e580a650af9f656336aefcb578ef8549
#
_entry.id   e580a650af9f656336aefcb578ef8549
#
_cell.length_a   1.000
_cell.length_b   1.000
_cell.length_c   1.000
_cell.angle_alpha   90.00
_cell.angle_beta   90.00
_cell.angle_gamma   90.00
#
_symmetry.space_group_name_H-M   'P 1'
#
loop_
_entity.id
_entity.type
_entity.pdbx_description
1 polymer ?
#
loop_
_entity_poly.entity_id
_entity_poly.type
_entity_poly.pdbx_seq_one_letter_code
_entity_poly.pdbx_strand_id
1 'polypeptide(L)'
;MINELNKEMDVDKYKIRSWSKDDFSTLAKYLNNKKIWDNCRDSLPYPYSENDAQQFILSVSSQNEQNNYCIEVNQEAAGNISFARGIDVERYNAELGYWLAEPYWGKGIMTQMLGLAISCYFHHTDVMRICANVYAGNIASMRVLEKIGF
;
A
#
# COMPACT_ATOMS: atom_id res chain seq x y z
N MET A 1 -12.52 1.77 -10.52
CA MET A 1 -11.06 1.84 -10.19
C MET A 1 -10.43 0.46 -9.98
N ILE A 2 -10.72 -0.29 -8.91
CA ILE A 2 -10.07 -1.60 -8.63
C ILE A 2 -10.25 -2.62 -9.76
N ASN A 3 -11.43 -2.70 -10.36
CA ASN A 3 -11.70 -3.65 -11.46
C ASN A 3 -10.91 -3.33 -12.73
N GLU A 4 -10.55 -2.07 -12.94
CA GLU A 4 -9.73 -1.65 -14.07
C GLU A 4 -8.26 -1.94 -13.84
N LEU A 5 -7.78 -1.75 -12.59
CA LEU A 5 -6.41 -2.09 -12.18
C LEU A 5 -6.06 -3.56 -12.47
N ASN A 6 -7.01 -4.45 -12.23
CA ASN A 6 -6.76 -5.89 -12.35
C ASN A 6 -6.84 -6.43 -13.79
N LYS A 7 -7.27 -5.64 -14.77
CA LYS A 7 -7.36 -6.09 -16.18
C LYS A 7 -6.01 -6.28 -16.86
N GLU A 8 -4.98 -5.60 -16.39
CA GLU A 8 -3.63 -5.61 -16.99
C GLU A 8 -2.64 -6.50 -16.22
N MET A 9 -3.12 -7.26 -15.23
CA MET A 9 -2.28 -8.07 -14.35
C MET A 9 -2.45 -9.56 -14.54
N ASP A 10 -1.46 -10.34 -14.12
CA ASP A 10 -1.59 -11.79 -13.89
C ASP A 10 -2.43 -12.02 -12.63
N VAL A 11 -3.75 -11.86 -12.77
CA VAL A 11 -4.74 -11.90 -11.68
C VAL A 11 -4.74 -13.21 -10.90
N ASP A 12 -4.12 -14.25 -11.43
CA ASP A 12 -4.00 -15.53 -10.74
C ASP A 12 -2.92 -15.52 -9.65
N LYS A 13 -1.93 -14.60 -9.74
CA LYS A 13 -0.82 -14.53 -8.79
C LYS A 13 -0.92 -13.37 -7.81
N TYR A 14 -1.24 -12.19 -8.28
CA TYR A 14 -1.35 -11.00 -7.44
C TYR A 14 -2.30 -9.96 -8.04
N LYS A 15 -2.99 -9.24 -7.17
CA LYS A 15 -3.95 -8.20 -7.54
C LYS A 15 -4.06 -7.13 -6.45
N ILE A 16 -4.65 -5.99 -6.82
CA ILE A 16 -5.04 -4.94 -5.90
C ILE A 16 -6.53 -5.08 -5.60
N ARG A 17 -6.91 -5.00 -4.33
CA ARG A 17 -8.30 -5.05 -3.88
C ARG A 17 -8.55 -4.22 -2.63
N SER A 18 -9.81 -4.08 -2.24
CA SER A 18 -10.16 -3.55 -0.93
C SER A 18 -9.74 -4.52 0.18
N TRP A 19 -9.48 -3.98 1.37
CA TRP A 19 -9.29 -4.79 2.57
C TRP A 19 -10.58 -5.53 2.94
N SER A 20 -10.46 -6.76 3.37
CA SER A 20 -11.53 -7.59 3.91
C SER A 20 -11.39 -7.74 5.42
N LYS A 21 -12.52 -7.93 6.11
CA LYS A 21 -12.51 -8.23 7.55
C LYS A 21 -11.71 -9.48 7.89
N ASP A 22 -11.64 -10.44 6.97
CA ASP A 22 -10.97 -11.72 7.19
C ASP A 22 -9.43 -11.63 7.00
N ASP A 23 -8.91 -10.49 6.55
CA ASP A 23 -7.48 -10.31 6.31
C ASP A 23 -6.64 -10.07 7.58
N PHE A 24 -7.26 -9.86 8.75
CA PHE A 24 -6.57 -9.41 9.95
C PHE A 24 -5.44 -10.36 10.40
N SER A 25 -5.67 -11.66 10.32
CA SER A 25 -4.67 -12.65 10.74
C SER A 25 -3.44 -12.64 9.83
N THR A 26 -3.66 -12.57 8.51
CA THR A 26 -2.59 -12.50 7.52
C THR A 26 -1.86 -11.16 7.60
N LEU A 27 -2.58 -10.06 7.79
CA LEU A 27 -2.01 -8.75 8.00
C LEU A 27 -1.11 -8.73 9.24
N ALA A 28 -1.59 -9.24 10.38
CA ALA A 28 -0.80 -9.32 11.59
C ALA A 28 0.46 -10.19 11.42
N LYS A 29 0.32 -11.35 10.76
CA LYS A 29 1.44 -12.25 10.44
C LYS A 29 2.56 -11.55 9.67
N TYR A 30 2.22 -10.81 8.61
CA TYR A 30 3.21 -10.22 7.72
C TYR A 30 3.75 -8.87 8.22
N LEU A 31 2.91 -8.05 8.86
CA LEU A 31 3.33 -6.74 9.34
C LEU A 31 4.07 -6.80 10.69
N ASN A 32 3.94 -7.89 11.43
CA ASN A 32 4.77 -8.15 12.62
C ASN A 32 6.20 -8.56 12.22
N ASN A 33 6.86 -7.67 11.48
CA ASN A 33 8.20 -7.86 10.94
C ASN A 33 9.03 -6.61 11.18
N LYS A 34 10.11 -6.75 11.95
CA LYS A 34 10.97 -5.62 12.32
C LYS A 34 11.59 -4.92 11.13
N LYS A 35 11.93 -5.64 10.05
CA LYS A 35 12.51 -5.05 8.84
C LYS A 35 11.51 -4.14 8.10
N ILE A 36 10.21 -4.45 8.19
CA ILE A 36 9.15 -3.57 7.69
C ILE A 36 9.01 -2.39 8.64
N TRP A 37 8.88 -2.65 9.94
CA TRP A 37 8.68 -1.63 10.96
C TRP A 37 9.79 -0.58 10.99
N ASP A 38 11.05 -0.98 10.87
CA ASP A 38 12.23 -0.08 10.84
C ASP A 38 12.15 0.95 9.70
N ASN A 39 11.33 0.73 8.69
CA ASN A 39 11.13 1.60 7.53
C ASN A 39 9.73 2.24 7.48
N CYS A 40 8.95 2.11 8.54
CA CYS A 40 7.63 2.69 8.67
C CYS A 40 7.61 3.86 9.66
N ARG A 41 6.48 4.56 9.73
CA ARG A 41 6.28 5.64 10.69
C ARG A 41 6.15 5.08 12.12
N ASP A 42 6.52 5.87 13.10
CA ASP A 42 6.41 5.54 14.53
C ASP A 42 4.97 5.22 14.98
N SER A 43 3.98 5.67 14.22
CA SER A 43 2.57 5.35 14.47
C SER A 43 2.22 3.88 14.21
N LEU A 44 3.06 3.13 13.48
CA LEU A 44 2.87 1.69 13.32
C LEU A 44 3.37 0.97 14.58
N PRO A 45 2.49 0.24 15.30
CA PRO A 45 2.91 -0.47 16.51
C PRO A 45 3.87 -1.62 16.20
N TYR A 46 4.75 -1.91 17.15
CA TYR A 46 5.60 -3.09 17.14
C TYR A 46 5.82 -3.62 18.57
N PRO A 47 5.59 -4.90 18.87
CA PRO A 47 5.05 -5.95 17.96
C PRO A 47 3.67 -5.60 17.41
N TYR A 48 3.35 -6.10 16.19
CA TYR A 48 2.07 -5.88 15.54
C TYR A 48 1.13 -7.04 15.82
N SER A 49 0.00 -6.79 16.46
CA SER A 49 -0.96 -7.79 16.91
C SER A 49 -2.14 -7.95 15.96
N GLU A 50 -2.91 -9.04 16.13
CA GLU A 50 -4.19 -9.21 15.42
C GLU A 50 -5.20 -8.11 15.77
N ASN A 51 -5.18 -7.61 17.02
CA ASN A 51 -6.03 -6.49 17.40
C ASN A 51 -5.66 -5.20 16.64
N ASP A 52 -4.37 -4.93 16.46
CA ASP A 52 -3.92 -3.78 15.64
C ASP A 52 -4.39 -3.92 14.19
N ALA A 53 -4.31 -5.14 13.64
CA ALA A 53 -4.79 -5.44 12.30
C ALA A 53 -6.31 -5.24 12.16
N GLN A 54 -7.09 -5.69 13.13
CA GLN A 54 -8.55 -5.48 13.15
C GLN A 54 -8.89 -3.99 13.20
N GLN A 55 -8.23 -3.20 14.07
CA GLN A 55 -8.44 -1.77 14.18
C GLN A 55 -8.08 -1.05 12.87
N PHE A 56 -6.96 -1.40 12.24
CA PHE A 56 -6.60 -0.86 10.94
C PHE A 56 -7.67 -1.15 9.88
N ILE A 57 -8.10 -2.40 9.74
CA ILE A 57 -9.12 -2.79 8.73
C ILE A 57 -10.44 -2.08 8.99
N LEU A 58 -10.87 -1.96 10.25
CA LEU A 58 -12.06 -1.19 10.61
C LEU A 58 -11.93 0.28 10.21
N SER A 59 -10.78 0.89 10.49
CA SER A 59 -10.53 2.30 10.16
C SER A 59 -10.59 2.56 8.66
N VAL A 60 -9.97 1.72 7.84
CA VAL A 60 -9.95 1.91 6.38
C VAL A 60 -11.28 1.56 5.72
N SER A 61 -12.04 0.63 6.31
CA SER A 61 -13.38 0.25 5.82
C SER A 61 -14.47 1.29 6.13
N SER A 62 -14.23 2.15 7.14
CA SER A 62 -15.17 3.21 7.54
C SER A 62 -14.95 4.54 6.81
N GLN A 63 -13.93 4.67 6.00
CA GLN A 63 -13.63 5.89 5.25
C GLN A 63 -14.58 6.05 4.06
N ASN A 64 -15.06 7.27 3.83
CA ASN A 64 -15.92 7.59 2.69
C ASN A 64 -15.18 7.49 1.35
N GLU A 65 -13.87 7.75 1.34
CA GLU A 65 -13.01 7.60 0.18
C GLU A 65 -12.04 6.45 0.41
N GLN A 66 -11.93 5.56 -0.57
CA GLN A 66 -10.98 4.47 -0.50
C GLN A 66 -9.57 4.98 -0.80
N ASN A 67 -8.77 5.13 0.25
CA ASN A 67 -7.38 5.59 0.18
C ASN A 67 -6.36 4.52 0.54
N ASN A 68 -6.82 3.31 0.88
CA ASN A 68 -5.99 2.17 1.23
C ASN A 68 -6.40 0.94 0.44
N TYR A 69 -5.43 0.30 -0.19
CA TYR A 69 -5.62 -0.85 -1.06
C TYR A 69 -4.75 -2.01 -0.58
N CYS A 70 -5.37 -3.18 -0.45
CA CYS A 70 -4.66 -4.43 -0.16
C CYS A 70 -3.94 -4.93 -1.43
N ILE A 71 -2.68 -5.31 -1.29
CA ILE A 71 -1.99 -6.13 -2.28
C ILE A 71 -2.19 -7.58 -1.87
N GLU A 72 -2.90 -8.33 -2.69
CA GLU A 72 -3.06 -9.76 -2.51
C GLU A 72 -2.01 -10.50 -3.34
N VAL A 73 -1.33 -11.45 -2.73
CA VAL A 73 -0.39 -12.37 -3.39
C VAL A 73 -0.73 -13.79 -2.97
N ASN A 74 -0.93 -14.69 -3.93
CA ASN A 74 -1.32 -16.08 -3.68
C ASN A 74 -2.54 -16.21 -2.74
N GLN A 75 -3.54 -15.38 -2.92
CA GLN A 75 -4.79 -15.32 -2.13
C GLN A 75 -4.59 -14.86 -0.65
N GLU A 76 -3.43 -14.34 -0.30
CA GLU A 76 -3.16 -13.76 1.02
C GLU A 76 -2.98 -12.24 0.92
N ALA A 77 -3.47 -11.51 1.94
CA ALA A 77 -3.24 -10.07 2.08
C ALA A 77 -1.77 -9.83 2.46
N ALA A 78 -0.94 -9.47 1.49
CA ALA A 78 0.51 -9.44 1.60
C ALA A 78 1.13 -8.04 1.55
N GLY A 79 0.33 -6.99 1.38
CA GLY A 79 0.83 -5.62 1.33
C GLY A 79 -0.26 -4.57 1.32
N ASN A 80 0.15 -3.31 1.36
CA ASN A 80 -0.75 -2.16 1.28
C ASN A 80 -0.17 -1.09 0.38
N ILE A 81 -1.05 -0.39 -0.32
CA ILE A 81 -0.79 0.90 -0.97
C ILE A 81 -1.78 1.90 -0.40
N SER A 82 -1.30 3.07 -0.01
CA SER A 82 -2.13 4.14 0.51
C SER A 82 -1.82 5.47 -0.16
N PHE A 83 -2.86 6.29 -0.33
CA PHE A 83 -2.79 7.67 -0.80
C PHE A 83 -3.41 8.58 0.25
N ALA A 84 -2.58 9.29 1.01
CA ALA A 84 -3.05 10.26 1.99
C ALA A 84 -3.19 11.63 1.30
N ARG A 85 -4.42 12.05 1.02
CA ARG A 85 -4.70 13.37 0.42
C ARG A 85 -4.39 14.49 1.40
N GLY A 86 -3.81 15.55 0.87
CA GLY A 86 -3.68 16.80 1.58
C GLY A 86 -5.02 17.52 1.75
N ILE A 87 -5.04 18.50 2.60
CA ILE A 87 -6.21 19.35 2.89
C ILE A 87 -5.91 20.79 2.52
N ASP A 88 -6.96 21.60 2.35
CA ASP A 88 -6.88 23.03 2.05
C ASP A 88 -6.00 23.31 0.82
N VAL A 89 -4.92 24.05 0.97
CA VAL A 89 -3.99 24.40 -0.12
C VAL A 89 -3.26 23.19 -0.70
N GLU A 90 -3.13 22.12 0.07
CA GLU A 90 -2.52 20.86 -0.34
C GLU A 90 -3.51 19.84 -0.92
N ARG A 91 -4.78 20.19 -1.12
CA ARG A 91 -5.85 19.27 -1.53
C ARG A 91 -5.60 18.53 -2.86
N TYR A 92 -4.73 19.07 -3.71
CA TYR A 92 -4.35 18.45 -4.98
C TYR A 92 -3.08 17.58 -4.88
N ASN A 93 -2.54 17.44 -3.68
CA ASN A 93 -1.41 16.57 -3.40
C ASN A 93 -1.86 15.30 -2.66
N ALA A 94 -1.15 14.21 -2.88
CA ALA A 94 -1.29 12.99 -2.08
C ALA A 94 0.08 12.46 -1.69
N GLU A 95 0.18 11.94 -0.48
CA GLU A 95 1.37 11.19 -0.04
C GLU A 95 1.14 9.71 -0.25
N LEU A 96 2.05 9.09 -0.99
CA LEU A 96 2.07 7.64 -1.24
C LEU A 96 2.75 6.93 -0.08
N GLY A 97 2.06 5.93 0.49
CA GLY A 97 2.62 4.97 1.44
C GLY A 97 2.44 3.54 0.93
N TYR A 98 3.39 2.66 1.21
CA TYR A 98 3.27 1.25 0.84
C TYR A 98 4.20 0.35 1.64
N TRP A 99 3.81 -0.90 1.75
CA TRP A 99 4.65 -1.99 2.23
C TRP A 99 4.26 -3.30 1.55
N LEU A 100 5.20 -4.24 1.53
CA LEU A 100 5.02 -5.59 1.00
C LEU A 100 5.65 -6.59 1.97
N ALA A 101 5.02 -7.74 2.14
CA ALA A 101 5.53 -8.83 2.96
C ALA A 101 6.90 -9.33 2.46
N GLU A 102 7.81 -9.58 3.39
CA GLU A 102 9.21 -9.94 3.10
C GLU A 102 9.38 -11.10 2.11
N PRO A 103 8.57 -12.19 2.15
CA PRO A 103 8.70 -13.30 1.19
C PRO A 103 8.51 -12.90 -0.27
N TYR A 104 7.95 -11.74 -0.52
CA TYR A 104 7.62 -11.23 -1.86
C TYR A 104 8.56 -10.12 -2.36
N TRP A 105 9.58 -9.76 -1.56
CA TRP A 105 10.57 -8.75 -1.94
C TRP A 105 11.44 -9.21 -3.12
N GLY A 106 11.98 -8.26 -3.86
CA GLY A 106 12.91 -8.52 -4.97
C GLY A 106 12.30 -9.17 -6.22
N LYS A 107 10.97 -9.32 -6.27
CA LYS A 107 10.25 -9.98 -7.38
C LYS A 107 9.57 -8.99 -8.36
N GLY A 108 9.77 -7.69 -8.17
CA GLY A 108 9.16 -6.65 -9.01
C GLY A 108 7.67 -6.39 -8.74
N ILE A 109 7.04 -7.11 -7.81
CA ILE A 109 5.61 -6.99 -7.52
C ILE A 109 5.25 -5.56 -7.11
N MET A 110 5.98 -4.96 -6.14
CA MET A 110 5.67 -3.61 -5.69
C MET A 110 5.81 -2.58 -6.81
N THR A 111 6.84 -2.67 -7.64
CA THR A 111 7.03 -1.77 -8.79
C THR A 111 5.85 -1.80 -9.75
N GLN A 112 5.36 -3.00 -10.06
CA GLN A 112 4.21 -3.17 -10.94
C GLN A 112 2.92 -2.66 -10.29
N MET A 113 2.67 -3.02 -9.03
CA MET A 113 1.46 -2.60 -8.30
C MET A 113 1.38 -1.09 -8.15
N LEU A 114 2.49 -0.44 -7.80
CA LEU A 114 2.53 1.02 -7.67
C LEU A 114 2.34 1.74 -9.01
N GLY A 115 2.97 1.27 -10.07
CA GLY A 115 2.78 1.86 -11.40
C GLY A 115 1.32 1.89 -11.82
N LEU A 116 0.62 0.77 -11.64
CA LEU A 116 -0.82 0.67 -11.92
C LEU A 116 -1.67 1.53 -10.98
N ALA A 117 -1.43 1.44 -9.68
CA ALA A 117 -2.20 2.18 -8.68
C ALA A 117 -2.08 3.69 -8.87
N ILE A 118 -0.88 4.21 -9.13
CA ILE A 118 -0.62 5.64 -9.35
C ILE A 118 -1.31 6.13 -10.62
N SER A 119 -1.15 5.40 -11.73
CA SER A 119 -1.81 5.73 -12.99
C SER A 119 -3.32 5.81 -12.82
N CYS A 120 -3.90 4.80 -12.17
CA CYS A 120 -5.33 4.76 -11.91
C CYS A 120 -5.78 5.87 -10.95
N TYR A 121 -5.00 6.16 -9.92
CA TYR A 121 -5.32 7.21 -8.95
C TYR A 121 -5.36 8.60 -9.60
N PHE A 122 -4.38 8.93 -10.45
CA PHE A 122 -4.42 10.18 -11.24
C PHE A 122 -5.62 10.24 -12.19
N HIS A 123 -6.00 9.11 -12.78
CA HIS A 123 -7.12 9.08 -13.71
C HIS A 123 -8.49 9.30 -13.04
N HIS A 124 -8.63 8.86 -11.79
CA HIS A 124 -9.92 8.88 -11.08
C HIS A 124 -10.05 9.99 -10.02
N THR A 125 -9.00 10.78 -9.82
CA THR A 125 -9.00 11.87 -8.85
C THR A 125 -8.55 13.19 -9.48
N ASP A 126 -8.71 14.28 -8.76
CA ASP A 126 -8.21 15.61 -9.13
C ASP A 126 -6.80 15.88 -8.55
N VAL A 127 -6.14 14.87 -8.02
CA VAL A 127 -4.76 14.98 -7.51
C VAL A 127 -3.83 15.28 -8.68
N MET A 128 -2.97 16.26 -8.49
CA MET A 128 -2.00 16.73 -9.51
C MET A 128 -0.56 16.35 -9.17
N ARG A 129 -0.30 15.98 -7.91
CA ARG A 129 1.02 15.62 -7.43
C ARG A 129 0.93 14.49 -6.42
N ILE A 130 1.77 13.46 -6.61
CA ILE A 130 2.00 12.41 -5.62
C ILE A 130 3.45 12.52 -5.15
N CYS A 131 3.66 12.51 -3.85
CA CYS A 131 4.98 12.48 -3.23
C CYS A 131 5.10 11.23 -2.34
N ALA A 132 6.33 10.80 -2.10
CA ALA A 132 6.65 9.70 -1.21
C ALA A 132 7.83 10.08 -0.30
N ASN A 133 7.70 9.78 0.98
CA ASN A 133 8.76 9.98 1.96
C ASN A 133 9.43 8.64 2.26
N VAL A 134 10.74 8.57 2.09
CA VAL A 134 11.53 7.33 2.27
C VAL A 134 12.71 7.61 3.19
N TYR A 135 12.93 6.73 4.15
CA TYR A 135 14.15 6.80 4.98
C TYR A 135 15.40 6.57 4.12
N ALA A 136 16.44 7.33 4.36
CA ALA A 136 17.68 7.31 3.57
C ALA A 136 18.33 5.92 3.48
N GLY A 137 18.15 5.08 4.49
CA GLY A 137 18.64 3.68 4.49
C GLY A 137 17.78 2.69 3.71
N ASN A 138 16.58 3.07 3.29
CA ASN A 138 15.67 2.17 2.55
C ASN A 138 15.91 2.21 1.04
N ILE A 139 17.07 1.71 0.63
CA ILE A 139 17.51 1.70 -0.77
C ILE A 139 16.52 0.92 -1.67
N ALA A 140 15.94 -0.17 -1.15
CA ALA A 140 14.98 -0.96 -1.91
C ALA A 140 13.73 -0.14 -2.30
N SER A 141 13.19 0.63 -1.36
CA SER A 141 12.05 1.52 -1.61
C SER A 141 12.42 2.64 -2.59
N MET A 142 13.59 3.28 -2.44
CA MET A 142 14.06 4.30 -3.37
C MET A 142 14.13 3.76 -4.81
N ARG A 143 14.70 2.58 -5.00
CA ARG A 143 14.79 1.95 -6.34
C ARG A 143 13.43 1.63 -6.94
N VAL A 144 12.45 1.24 -6.12
CA VAL A 144 11.08 1.04 -6.60
C VAL A 144 10.50 2.34 -7.13
N LEU A 145 10.63 3.43 -6.38
CA LEU A 145 10.13 4.74 -6.77
C LEU A 145 10.82 5.28 -8.03
N GLU A 146 12.15 5.20 -8.11
CA GLU A 146 12.92 5.60 -9.30
C GLU A 146 12.44 4.88 -10.56
N LYS A 147 12.17 3.57 -10.47
CA LYS A 147 11.70 2.77 -11.61
C LYS A 147 10.32 3.18 -12.13
N ILE A 148 9.49 3.79 -11.30
CA ILE A 148 8.15 4.27 -11.68
C ILE A 148 8.09 5.78 -11.91
N GLY A 149 9.25 6.47 -11.91
CA GLY A 149 9.40 7.85 -12.36
C GLY A 149 9.35 8.93 -11.26
N PHE A 150 9.57 8.56 -9.99
CA PHE A 150 9.76 9.53 -8.89
C PHE A 150 11.15 10.12 -8.90
#